data_3e8f19400b8cb3dacc8d47866b463e30
#
_entry.id   3e8f19400b8cb3dacc8d47866b463e30
#
_cell.length_a   1.000
_cell.length_b   1.000
_cell.length_c   1.000
_cell.angle_alpha   90.00
_cell.angle_beta   90.00
_cell.angle_gamma   90.00
#
_symmetry.space_group_name_H-M   'P 1'
#
loop_
_entity.id
_entity.type
_entity.pdbx_description
1 polymer ?
#
loop_
_entity_poly.entity_id
_entity_poly.type
_entity_poly.pdbx_seq_one_letter_code
_entity_poly.pdbx_strand_id
1 'polypeptide(L)'
;MAPSTVSRALKGHPDISRATQERVRALAQELHYKPSALALSLRNKRSNSIAMLVPFLGNYFYACAVSSVIRSAYSSGYKVIVFENGEDYEQEVKICQFLQKSGIDGLVVAPARTTNDLDHFVKLQHEGIPMVFFDRIAPNLDTDRVLEDDYKGACTVVRHMIDGGCRKIAHIALPRRYLWAQKREKGYLQALKDRHLFTDEK
;
A
#
# COMPACT_ATOMS: atom_id res chain seq x y z
N MET A 1 -13.92 -25.66 33.67
CA MET A 1 -13.97 -24.17 33.55
C MET A 1 -14.75 -23.76 32.34
N ALA A 2 -15.48 -22.64 32.38
CA ALA A 2 -16.19 -22.13 31.23
C ALA A 2 -15.19 -21.58 30.17
N PRO A 3 -15.47 -21.67 28.86
CA PRO A 3 -14.58 -21.14 27.82
C PRO A 3 -14.24 -19.65 27.97
N SER A 4 -15.18 -18.86 28.51
CA SER A 4 -14.96 -17.44 28.82
C SER A 4 -13.91 -17.21 29.91
N THR A 5 -13.89 -18.05 30.95
CA THR A 5 -12.92 -18.01 32.04
C THR A 5 -11.51 -18.37 31.53
N VAL A 6 -11.40 -19.41 30.70
CA VAL A 6 -10.13 -19.80 30.05
C VAL A 6 -9.58 -18.68 29.18
N SER A 7 -10.44 -18.08 28.35
CA SER A 7 -10.06 -16.97 27.47
C SER A 7 -9.59 -15.73 28.26
N ARG A 8 -10.26 -15.38 29.37
CA ARG A 8 -9.85 -14.28 30.24
C ARG A 8 -8.54 -14.58 30.97
N ALA A 9 -8.38 -15.83 31.47
CA ALA A 9 -7.17 -16.26 32.15
C ALA A 9 -5.91 -16.20 31.24
N LEU A 10 -6.04 -16.67 29.99
CA LEU A 10 -4.95 -16.59 29.01
C LEU A 10 -4.53 -15.15 28.68
N LYS A 11 -5.47 -14.20 28.75
CA LYS A 11 -5.23 -12.76 28.50
C LYS A 11 -4.74 -12.01 29.75
N GLY A 12 -4.68 -12.66 30.91
CA GLY A 12 -4.29 -12.01 32.16
C GLY A 12 -5.32 -11.01 32.68
N HIS A 13 -6.63 -11.25 32.44
CA HIS A 13 -7.69 -10.33 32.85
C HIS A 13 -7.74 -10.21 34.38
N PRO A 14 -7.89 -8.99 34.95
CA PRO A 14 -7.82 -8.75 36.39
C PRO A 14 -8.90 -9.50 37.20
N ASP A 15 -10.05 -9.79 36.60
CA ASP A 15 -11.14 -10.54 37.24
C ASP A 15 -10.80 -12.02 37.51
N ILE A 16 -9.69 -12.52 36.99
CA ILE A 16 -9.26 -13.90 37.12
C ILE A 16 -8.09 -13.95 38.09
N SER A 17 -8.23 -14.76 39.18
CA SER A 17 -7.18 -14.90 40.15
C SER A 17 -5.85 -15.38 39.55
N ARG A 18 -4.72 -14.91 40.07
CA ARG A 18 -3.39 -15.24 39.58
C ARG A 18 -3.13 -16.75 39.55
N ALA A 19 -3.57 -17.47 40.56
CA ALA A 19 -3.47 -18.93 40.62
C ALA A 19 -4.25 -19.60 39.46
N THR A 20 -5.44 -19.09 39.11
CA THR A 20 -6.22 -19.61 37.97
C THR A 20 -5.55 -19.30 36.65
N GLN A 21 -4.98 -18.08 36.48
CA GLN A 21 -4.23 -17.73 35.29
C GLN A 21 -3.02 -18.64 35.08
N GLU A 22 -2.24 -18.89 36.11
CA GLU A 22 -1.05 -19.75 36.07
C GLU A 22 -1.43 -21.20 35.71
N ARG A 23 -2.47 -21.74 36.33
CA ARG A 23 -2.95 -23.10 36.05
C ARG A 23 -3.44 -23.23 34.60
N VAL A 24 -4.15 -22.25 34.08
CA VAL A 24 -4.64 -22.28 32.70
C VAL A 24 -3.50 -22.15 31.70
N ARG A 25 -2.49 -21.30 31.98
CA ARG A 25 -1.31 -21.16 31.13
C ARG A 25 -0.46 -22.43 31.10
N ALA A 26 -0.25 -23.07 32.26
CA ALA A 26 0.48 -24.32 32.33
C ALA A 26 -0.19 -25.43 31.52
N LEU A 27 -1.53 -25.58 31.66
CA LEU A 27 -2.29 -26.56 30.90
C LEU A 27 -2.30 -26.24 29.38
N ALA A 28 -2.39 -24.97 28.99
CA ALA A 28 -2.32 -24.57 27.61
C ALA A 28 -0.93 -24.88 26.98
N GLN A 29 0.15 -24.75 27.75
CA GLN A 29 1.50 -25.13 27.30
C GLN A 29 1.62 -26.65 27.15
N GLU A 30 1.15 -27.41 28.13
CA GLU A 30 1.14 -28.89 28.10
C GLU A 30 0.38 -29.44 26.90
N LEU A 31 -0.80 -28.86 26.59
CA LEU A 31 -1.65 -29.24 25.46
C LEU A 31 -1.23 -28.58 24.14
N HIS A 32 -0.16 -27.80 24.09
CA HIS A 32 0.24 -26.99 22.93
C HIS A 32 -0.90 -26.15 22.37
N TYR A 33 -1.84 -25.76 23.26
CA TYR A 33 -3.02 -24.99 22.84
C TYR A 33 -2.65 -23.54 22.51
N LYS A 34 -2.94 -23.14 21.30
CA LYS A 34 -2.88 -21.72 20.87
C LYS A 34 -4.30 -21.26 20.50
N PRO A 35 -4.77 -20.11 21.04
CA PRO A 35 -6.03 -19.55 20.59
C PRO A 35 -6.06 -19.40 19.07
N SER A 36 -7.13 -19.81 18.41
CA SER A 36 -7.27 -19.66 16.97
C SER A 36 -7.25 -18.17 16.58
N ALA A 37 -6.31 -17.78 15.72
CA ALA A 37 -6.23 -16.43 15.20
C ALA A 37 -7.52 -16.03 14.47
N LEU A 38 -8.15 -16.99 13.78
CA LEU A 38 -9.44 -16.80 13.11
C LEU A 38 -10.58 -16.49 14.10
N ALA A 39 -10.67 -17.24 15.20
CA ALA A 39 -11.67 -17.00 16.24
C ALA A 39 -11.44 -15.64 16.95
N LEU A 40 -10.19 -15.23 17.10
CA LEU A 40 -9.84 -13.93 17.66
C LEU A 40 -10.18 -12.78 16.69
N SER A 41 -9.92 -12.94 15.40
CA SER A 41 -10.26 -11.94 14.37
C SER A 41 -11.76 -11.73 14.23
N LEU A 42 -12.54 -12.81 14.22
CA LEU A 42 -14.00 -12.75 14.22
C LEU A 42 -14.57 -12.00 15.42
N ARG A 43 -14.02 -12.26 16.63
CA ARG A 43 -14.46 -11.58 17.84
C ARG A 43 -14.07 -10.10 17.88
N ASN A 44 -12.88 -9.78 17.40
CA ASN A 44 -12.34 -8.43 17.47
C ASN A 44 -12.71 -7.60 16.22
N LYS A 45 -13.34 -8.22 15.21
CA LYS A 45 -13.61 -7.64 13.88
C LYS A 45 -12.35 -7.04 13.22
N ARG A 46 -11.17 -7.64 13.51
CA ARG A 46 -9.87 -7.25 12.96
C ARG A 46 -9.02 -8.48 12.69
N SER A 47 -8.44 -8.54 11.51
CA SER A 47 -7.53 -9.62 11.11
C SER A 47 -6.07 -9.33 11.47
N ASN A 48 -5.73 -8.07 11.77
CA ASN A 48 -4.38 -7.54 11.84
C ASN A 48 -3.58 -7.86 10.57
N SER A 49 -4.26 -7.77 9.42
CA SER A 49 -3.66 -8.03 8.11
C SER A 49 -3.97 -6.87 7.17
N ILE A 50 -2.94 -6.34 6.51
CA ILE A 50 -3.02 -5.33 5.49
C ILE A 50 -2.64 -5.97 4.16
N ALA A 51 -3.42 -5.74 3.11
CA ALA A 51 -3.02 -6.10 1.76
C ALA A 51 -2.13 -4.99 1.17
N MET A 52 -1.15 -5.39 0.37
CA MET A 52 -0.39 -4.48 -0.48
C MET A 52 -0.42 -5.00 -1.90
N LEU A 53 -0.99 -4.20 -2.81
CA LEU A 53 -1.13 -4.52 -4.22
C LEU A 53 -0.19 -3.65 -5.04
N VAL A 54 0.72 -4.29 -5.77
CA VAL A 54 1.76 -3.64 -6.57
C VAL A 54 1.77 -4.17 -8.00
N PRO A 55 2.22 -3.37 -8.98
CA PRO A 55 2.30 -3.81 -10.38
C PRO A 55 3.29 -4.95 -10.61
N PHE A 56 4.52 -4.83 -10.08
CA PHE A 56 5.59 -5.78 -10.35
C PHE A 56 6.67 -5.78 -9.25
N LEU A 57 6.83 -6.90 -8.56
CA LEU A 57 7.79 -7.04 -7.46
C LEU A 57 9.26 -7.06 -7.93
N GLY A 58 9.51 -7.42 -9.18
CA GLY A 58 10.84 -7.35 -9.78
C GLY A 58 11.37 -5.93 -10.01
N ASN A 59 10.53 -4.90 -9.86
CA ASN A 59 10.95 -3.52 -9.91
C ASN A 59 11.49 -3.07 -8.54
N TYR A 60 12.72 -2.55 -8.52
CA TYR A 60 13.41 -2.12 -7.29
C TYR A 60 12.59 -1.12 -6.46
N PHE A 61 11.90 -0.19 -7.11
CA PHE A 61 11.06 0.79 -6.42
C PHE A 61 9.94 0.12 -5.61
N TYR A 62 9.17 -0.77 -6.24
CA TYR A 62 8.10 -1.48 -5.54
C TYR A 62 8.63 -2.45 -4.49
N ALA A 63 9.75 -3.13 -4.74
CA ALA A 63 10.40 -3.99 -3.76
C ALA A 63 10.82 -3.21 -2.50
N CYS A 64 11.38 -2.01 -2.66
CA CYS A 64 11.73 -1.13 -1.54
C CYS A 64 10.48 -0.63 -0.79
N ALA A 65 9.42 -0.25 -1.50
CA ALA A 65 8.15 0.17 -0.90
C ALA A 65 7.53 -0.96 -0.07
N VAL A 66 7.44 -2.17 -0.64
CA VAL A 66 6.94 -3.37 0.05
C VAL A 66 7.74 -3.65 1.32
N SER A 67 9.07 -3.65 1.23
CA SER A 67 9.95 -3.89 2.39
C SER A 67 9.74 -2.85 3.50
N SER A 68 9.49 -1.60 3.13
CA SER A 68 9.27 -0.51 4.08
C SER A 68 7.89 -0.62 4.76
N VAL A 69 6.85 -0.94 4.00
CA VAL A 69 5.49 -1.18 4.52
C VAL A 69 5.50 -2.39 5.46
N ILE A 70 6.17 -3.49 5.09
CA ILE A 70 6.28 -4.68 5.94
C ILE A 70 6.91 -4.32 7.29
N ARG A 71 8.02 -3.59 7.32
CA ARG A 71 8.67 -3.19 8.56
C ARG A 71 7.78 -2.32 9.44
N SER A 72 7.13 -1.32 8.84
CA SER A 72 6.22 -0.42 9.57
C SER A 72 4.99 -1.15 10.10
N ALA A 73 4.37 -2.00 9.29
CA ALA A 73 3.22 -2.80 9.69
C ALA A 73 3.57 -3.77 10.83
N TYR A 74 4.72 -4.44 10.74
CA TYR A 74 5.17 -5.38 11.76
C TYR A 74 5.37 -4.70 13.13
N SER A 75 5.97 -3.51 13.17
CA SER A 75 6.13 -2.75 14.42
C SER A 75 4.80 -2.34 15.05
N SER A 76 3.74 -2.28 14.25
CA SER A 76 2.36 -1.96 14.68
C SER A 76 1.49 -3.20 14.91
N GLY A 77 2.08 -4.42 14.86
CA GLY A 77 1.37 -5.68 15.08
C GLY A 77 0.54 -6.18 13.89
N TYR A 78 0.77 -5.63 12.69
CA TYR A 78 0.11 -6.05 11.46
C TYR A 78 0.98 -6.99 10.62
N LYS A 79 0.32 -7.87 9.88
CA LYS A 79 0.90 -8.68 8.81
C LYS A 79 0.62 -8.01 7.47
N VAL A 80 1.54 -8.14 6.51
CA VAL A 80 1.33 -7.66 5.16
C VAL A 80 1.22 -8.85 4.22
N ILE A 81 0.16 -8.86 3.41
CA ILE A 81 -0.06 -9.83 2.33
C ILE A 81 0.16 -9.09 1.02
N VAL A 82 1.15 -9.51 0.26
CA VAL A 82 1.53 -8.82 -0.98
C VAL A 82 0.89 -9.53 -2.17
N PHE A 83 0.30 -8.74 -3.06
CA PHE A 83 -0.27 -9.17 -4.33
C PHE A 83 0.40 -8.42 -5.48
N GLU A 84 0.55 -9.09 -6.62
CA GLU A 84 1.06 -8.51 -7.86
C GLU A 84 -0.02 -8.56 -8.93
N ASN A 85 -0.35 -7.41 -9.55
CA ASN A 85 -1.36 -7.35 -10.61
C ASN A 85 -0.75 -7.49 -12.03
N GLY A 86 0.58 -7.52 -12.16
CA GLY A 86 1.26 -7.69 -13.44
C GLY A 86 0.99 -6.56 -14.47
N GLU A 87 0.59 -5.36 -14.02
CA GLU A 87 0.14 -4.25 -14.88
C GLU A 87 -1.15 -4.57 -15.65
N ASP A 88 -1.94 -5.54 -15.17
CA ASP A 88 -3.17 -6.05 -15.80
C ASP A 88 -4.40 -5.67 -14.96
N TYR A 89 -5.34 -4.93 -15.60
CA TYR A 89 -6.60 -4.49 -14.99
C TYR A 89 -7.48 -5.66 -14.57
N GLU A 90 -7.60 -6.72 -15.38
CA GLU A 90 -8.46 -7.87 -15.03
C GLU A 90 -7.91 -8.64 -13.82
N GLN A 91 -6.59 -8.78 -13.75
CA GLN A 91 -5.94 -9.38 -12.58
C GLN A 91 -6.15 -8.53 -11.33
N GLU A 92 -6.04 -7.21 -11.45
CA GLU A 92 -6.30 -6.26 -10.36
C GLU A 92 -7.73 -6.41 -9.83
N VAL A 93 -8.72 -6.46 -10.73
CA VAL A 93 -10.14 -6.68 -10.36
C VAL A 93 -10.34 -7.99 -9.62
N LYS A 94 -9.74 -9.10 -10.10
CA LYS A 94 -9.81 -10.41 -9.43
C LYS A 94 -9.21 -10.38 -8.03
N ILE A 95 -8.07 -9.71 -7.86
CA ILE A 95 -7.44 -9.54 -6.56
C ILE A 95 -8.35 -8.74 -5.62
N CYS A 96 -8.92 -7.62 -6.08
CA CYS A 96 -9.85 -6.84 -5.27
C CYS A 96 -11.09 -7.62 -4.85
N GLN A 97 -11.67 -8.44 -5.75
CA GLN A 97 -12.77 -9.34 -5.42
C GLN A 97 -12.41 -10.41 -4.37
N PHE A 98 -11.17 -10.88 -4.39
CA PHE A 98 -10.65 -11.78 -3.36
C PHE A 98 -10.49 -11.03 -2.02
N LEU A 99 -9.96 -9.81 -2.04
CA LEU A 99 -9.74 -8.99 -0.86
C LEU A 99 -11.03 -8.63 -0.13
N GLN A 100 -12.13 -8.40 -0.86
CA GLN A 100 -13.47 -8.19 -0.28
C GLN A 100 -13.88 -9.28 0.70
N LYS A 101 -13.51 -10.54 0.39
CA LYS A 101 -13.88 -11.72 1.18
C LYS A 101 -12.83 -12.13 2.21
N SER A 102 -11.66 -11.50 2.17
CA SER A 102 -10.49 -11.93 2.96
C SER A 102 -10.43 -11.32 4.36
N GLY A 103 -11.31 -10.35 4.67
CA GLY A 103 -11.37 -9.69 5.97
C GLY A 103 -10.10 -8.91 6.32
N ILE A 104 -9.43 -8.31 5.33
CA ILE A 104 -8.27 -7.43 5.56
C ILE A 104 -8.71 -6.15 6.27
N ASP A 105 -7.79 -5.55 7.04
CA ASP A 105 -8.03 -4.31 7.78
C ASP A 105 -7.69 -3.06 6.97
N GLY A 106 -7.06 -3.20 5.80
CA GLY A 106 -6.72 -2.10 4.91
C GLY A 106 -5.95 -2.54 3.67
N LEU A 107 -5.85 -1.65 2.68
CA LEU A 107 -5.18 -1.86 1.42
C LEU A 107 -4.21 -0.72 1.10
N VAL A 108 -2.95 -1.04 0.80
CA VAL A 108 -1.99 -0.13 0.18
C VAL A 108 -1.86 -0.53 -1.29
N VAL A 109 -2.08 0.40 -2.23
CA VAL A 109 -2.21 0.05 -3.64
C VAL A 109 -1.50 1.01 -4.58
N ALA A 110 -0.75 0.43 -5.54
CA ALA A 110 -0.34 1.08 -6.77
C ALA A 110 -1.13 0.43 -7.93
N PRO A 111 -2.08 1.13 -8.54
CA PRO A 111 -2.92 0.58 -9.60
C PRO A 111 -2.10 0.15 -10.83
N ALA A 112 -2.64 -0.79 -11.60
CA ALA A 112 -2.06 -1.18 -12.89
C ALA A 112 -2.08 0.01 -13.88
N ARG A 113 -1.16 0.02 -14.84
CA ARG A 113 -1.18 1.03 -15.92
C ARG A 113 -2.39 0.93 -16.84
N THR A 114 -2.97 -0.26 -16.92
CA THR A 114 -4.15 -0.53 -17.73
C THR A 114 -5.46 -0.24 -16.99
N THR A 115 -5.40 0.14 -15.71
CA THR A 115 -6.58 0.52 -14.93
C THR A 115 -7.25 1.73 -15.55
N ASN A 116 -8.45 1.53 -16.08
CA ASN A 116 -9.29 2.52 -16.75
C ASN A 116 -10.62 2.74 -16.02
N ASP A 117 -10.96 1.89 -15.07
CA ASP A 117 -12.15 1.90 -14.24
C ASP A 117 -11.74 1.65 -12.79
N LEU A 118 -12.45 2.25 -11.85
CA LEU A 118 -12.15 2.19 -10.42
C LEU A 118 -13.24 1.49 -9.60
N ASP A 119 -14.24 0.91 -10.23
CA ASP A 119 -15.39 0.29 -9.58
C ASP A 119 -15.00 -0.78 -8.55
N HIS A 120 -13.94 -1.53 -8.80
CA HIS A 120 -13.42 -2.54 -7.88
C HIS A 120 -12.85 -1.92 -6.60
N PHE A 121 -12.23 -0.73 -6.66
CA PHE A 121 -11.80 0.02 -5.48
C PHE A 121 -12.98 0.71 -4.77
N VAL A 122 -13.94 1.26 -5.54
CA VAL A 122 -15.18 1.82 -4.98
C VAL A 122 -15.93 0.78 -4.13
N LYS A 123 -16.02 -0.46 -4.61
CA LYS A 123 -16.64 -1.57 -3.86
C LYS A 123 -15.91 -1.85 -2.54
N LEU A 124 -14.59 -1.90 -2.53
CA LEU A 124 -13.80 -2.06 -1.30
C LEU A 124 -14.04 -0.91 -0.32
N GLN A 125 -14.13 0.33 -0.82
CA GLN A 125 -14.42 1.51 0.00
C GLN A 125 -15.82 1.45 0.63
N HIS A 126 -16.83 1.03 -0.15
CA HIS A 126 -18.20 0.85 0.35
C HIS A 126 -18.29 -0.23 1.45
N GLU A 127 -17.41 -1.21 1.44
CA GLU A 127 -17.31 -2.23 2.49
C GLU A 127 -16.52 -1.74 3.72
N GLY A 128 -16.06 -0.48 3.70
CA GLY A 128 -15.35 0.14 4.80
C GLY A 128 -13.89 -0.27 4.91
N ILE A 129 -13.28 -0.79 3.83
CA ILE A 129 -11.84 -1.10 3.79
C ILE A 129 -11.07 0.20 3.50
N PRO A 130 -10.29 0.73 4.46
CA PRO A 130 -9.48 1.91 4.23
C PRO A 130 -8.38 1.61 3.21
N MET A 131 -8.13 2.57 2.31
CA MET A 131 -7.16 2.42 1.24
C MET A 131 -6.18 3.58 1.21
N VAL A 132 -4.92 3.29 0.89
CA VAL A 132 -3.88 4.28 0.59
C VAL A 132 -3.33 3.99 -0.79
N PHE A 133 -3.46 4.96 -1.70
CA PHE A 133 -2.83 4.89 -3.02
C PHE A 133 -1.41 5.44 -2.98
N PHE A 134 -0.48 4.82 -3.67
CA PHE A 134 0.88 5.33 -3.81
C PHE A 134 1.39 5.20 -5.25
N ASP A 135 2.39 6.02 -5.63
CA ASP A 135 2.95 6.10 -6.98
C ASP A 135 1.93 6.55 -8.03
N ARG A 136 0.79 5.88 -8.12
CA ARG A 136 -0.28 6.16 -9.08
C ARG A 136 -1.58 6.51 -8.37
N ILE A 137 -2.34 7.42 -8.97
CA ILE A 137 -3.57 7.93 -8.36
C ILE A 137 -4.82 7.36 -9.02
N ALA A 138 -5.84 7.20 -8.19
CA ALA A 138 -7.23 7.08 -8.59
C ALA A 138 -7.88 8.46 -8.41
N PRO A 139 -8.00 9.30 -9.46
CA PRO A 139 -8.31 10.73 -9.32
C PRO A 139 -9.70 10.98 -8.70
N ASN A 140 -10.64 10.07 -8.87
CA ASN A 140 -12.04 10.23 -8.46
C ASN A 140 -12.41 9.47 -7.17
N LEU A 141 -11.42 8.91 -6.47
CA LEU A 141 -11.63 8.26 -5.18
C LEU A 141 -11.15 9.16 -4.04
N ASP A 142 -12.00 9.35 -3.03
CA ASP A 142 -11.64 10.06 -1.79
C ASP A 142 -10.87 9.09 -0.88
N THR A 143 -9.54 9.07 -1.02
CA THR A 143 -8.62 8.18 -0.31
C THR A 143 -7.32 8.90 0.01
N ASP A 144 -6.60 8.41 1.02
CA ASP A 144 -5.23 8.86 1.30
C ASP A 144 -4.29 8.50 0.15
N ARG A 145 -3.28 9.35 -0.07
CA ARG A 145 -2.34 9.22 -1.19
C ARG A 145 -0.92 9.57 -0.78
N VAL A 146 0.03 8.77 -1.26
CA VAL A 146 1.47 9.02 -1.12
C VAL A 146 2.07 9.12 -2.53
N LEU A 147 2.44 10.33 -2.95
CA LEU A 147 2.87 10.63 -4.32
C LEU A 147 4.20 11.38 -4.32
N GLU A 148 4.97 11.19 -5.36
CA GLU A 148 6.10 12.02 -5.69
C GLU A 148 5.63 13.33 -6.37
N ASP A 149 6.42 14.39 -6.17
CA ASP A 149 6.25 15.62 -6.95
C ASP A 149 7.03 15.52 -8.27
N ASP A 150 6.43 14.81 -9.23
CA ASP A 150 6.99 14.58 -10.57
C ASP A 150 7.39 15.86 -11.28
N TYR A 151 6.59 16.94 -11.14
CA TYR A 151 6.87 18.23 -11.76
C TYR A 151 8.14 18.85 -11.16
N LYS A 152 8.19 18.95 -9.85
CA LYS A 152 9.34 19.52 -9.13
C LYS A 152 10.59 18.68 -9.31
N GLY A 153 10.46 17.35 -9.29
CA GLY A 153 11.55 16.42 -9.54
C GLY A 153 12.18 16.64 -10.91
N ALA A 154 11.35 16.69 -11.98
CA ALA A 154 11.81 16.96 -13.33
C ALA A 154 12.46 18.34 -13.46
N CYS A 155 11.85 19.39 -12.90
CA CYS A 155 12.46 20.72 -12.86
C CYS A 155 13.84 20.71 -12.22
N THR A 156 13.98 20.03 -11.08
CA THR A 156 15.23 19.98 -10.31
C THR A 156 16.34 19.29 -11.09
N VAL A 157 16.06 18.14 -11.70
CA VAL A 157 17.03 17.40 -12.51
C VAL A 157 17.50 18.21 -13.70
N VAL A 158 16.55 18.82 -14.46
CA VAL A 158 16.90 19.60 -15.65
C VAL A 158 17.70 20.85 -15.27
N ARG A 159 17.32 21.56 -14.22
CA ARG A 159 18.10 22.70 -13.72
C ARG A 159 19.52 22.29 -13.32
N HIS A 160 19.68 21.17 -12.62
CA HIS A 160 20.98 20.63 -12.26
C HIS A 160 21.85 20.36 -13.51
N MET A 161 21.28 19.78 -14.58
CA MET A 161 22.00 19.56 -15.83
C MET A 161 22.42 20.90 -16.49
N ILE A 162 21.53 21.90 -16.48
CA ILE A 162 21.82 23.23 -17.04
C ILE A 162 22.93 23.93 -16.25
N ASP A 163 22.86 23.88 -14.92
CA ASP A 163 23.85 24.48 -14.02
C ASP A 163 25.23 23.79 -14.18
N GLY A 164 25.22 22.47 -14.51
CA GLY A 164 26.40 21.70 -14.89
C GLY A 164 26.92 21.97 -16.31
N GLY A 165 26.33 22.93 -17.05
CA GLY A 165 26.80 23.37 -18.37
C GLY A 165 26.09 22.75 -19.57
N CYS A 166 25.12 21.82 -19.37
CA CYS A 166 24.35 21.24 -20.46
C CYS A 166 23.47 22.31 -21.14
N ARG A 167 23.50 22.37 -22.49
CA ARG A 167 22.69 23.30 -23.28
C ARG A 167 21.70 22.61 -24.21
N LYS A 168 21.92 21.33 -24.49
CA LYS A 168 21.02 20.47 -25.28
C LYS A 168 20.63 19.30 -24.43
N ILE A 169 19.38 19.28 -23.99
CA ILE A 169 18.85 18.27 -23.05
C ILE A 169 17.63 17.63 -23.72
N ALA A 170 17.63 16.33 -23.88
CA ALA A 170 16.51 15.58 -24.40
C ALA A 170 15.67 14.98 -23.28
N HIS A 171 14.37 14.88 -23.48
CA HIS A 171 13.42 14.21 -22.61
C HIS A 171 12.78 13.02 -23.32
N ILE A 172 13.00 11.81 -22.81
CA ILE A 172 12.33 10.60 -23.29
C ILE A 172 11.04 10.46 -22.49
N ALA A 173 9.92 10.83 -23.09
CA ALA A 173 8.62 10.84 -22.43
C ALA A 173 7.88 9.52 -22.56
N LEU A 174 7.07 9.20 -21.57
CA LEU A 174 6.02 8.19 -21.66
C LEU A 174 4.78 8.78 -22.36
N PRO A 175 3.84 7.94 -22.84
CA PRO A 175 2.60 8.43 -23.44
C PRO A 175 1.85 9.42 -22.57
N ARG A 176 1.36 10.52 -23.17
CA ARG A 176 0.66 11.61 -22.46
C ARG A 176 -0.64 11.20 -21.76
N ARG A 177 -1.16 10.00 -21.99
CA ARG A 177 -2.30 9.46 -21.21
C ARG A 177 -1.98 9.29 -19.72
N TYR A 178 -0.70 9.23 -19.36
CA TYR A 178 -0.28 9.09 -17.96
C TYR A 178 -0.05 10.47 -17.32
N LEU A 179 -0.75 10.75 -16.23
CA LEU A 179 -0.71 12.04 -15.55
C LEU A 179 0.69 12.40 -15.03
N TRP A 180 1.43 11.41 -14.49
CA TRP A 180 2.81 11.61 -14.05
C TRP A 180 3.76 11.94 -15.20
N ALA A 181 3.56 11.35 -16.40
CA ALA A 181 4.36 11.68 -17.58
C ALA A 181 4.13 13.13 -18.00
N GLN A 182 2.87 13.60 -18.01
CA GLN A 182 2.56 15.00 -18.28
C GLN A 182 3.21 15.96 -17.27
N LYS A 183 3.22 15.59 -15.97
CA LYS A 183 3.85 16.41 -14.95
C LYS A 183 5.36 16.50 -15.15
N ARG A 184 6.03 15.38 -15.46
CA ARG A 184 7.47 15.35 -15.76
C ARG A 184 7.81 16.17 -17.00
N GLU A 185 7.03 16.03 -18.07
CA GLU A 185 7.18 16.82 -19.30
C GLU A 185 7.03 18.31 -19.00
N LYS A 186 6.00 18.72 -18.27
CA LYS A 186 5.80 20.12 -17.86
C LYS A 186 6.97 20.65 -17.03
N GLY A 187 7.49 19.85 -16.10
CA GLY A 187 8.64 20.22 -15.28
C GLY A 187 9.91 20.40 -16.12
N TYR A 188 10.17 19.51 -17.07
CA TYR A 188 11.25 19.62 -18.05
C TYR A 188 11.17 20.91 -18.86
N LEU A 189 10.01 21.16 -19.51
CA LEU A 189 9.79 22.35 -20.32
C LEU A 189 9.92 23.65 -19.51
N GLN A 190 9.40 23.66 -18.27
CA GLN A 190 9.50 24.83 -17.40
C GLN A 190 10.95 25.16 -17.04
N ALA A 191 11.75 24.14 -16.72
CA ALA A 191 13.17 24.36 -16.38
C ALA A 191 13.98 24.93 -17.56
N LEU A 192 13.72 24.47 -18.77
CA LEU A 192 14.32 25.02 -19.99
C LEU A 192 13.88 26.47 -20.26
N LYS A 193 12.59 26.74 -20.08
CA LYS A 193 12.01 28.08 -20.25
C LYS A 193 12.62 29.08 -19.27
N ASP A 194 12.77 28.72 -18.01
CA ASP A 194 13.35 29.56 -16.95
C ASP A 194 14.80 29.98 -17.27
N ARG A 195 15.49 29.22 -18.11
CA ARG A 195 16.89 29.46 -18.50
C ARG A 195 17.05 29.91 -19.96
N HIS A 196 15.93 30.27 -20.62
CA HIS A 196 15.92 30.73 -22.03
C HIS A 196 16.53 29.71 -23.00
N LEU A 197 16.46 28.43 -22.70
CA LEU A 197 16.82 27.34 -23.60
C LEU A 197 15.56 26.91 -24.36
N PHE A 198 15.48 27.29 -25.62
CA PHE A 198 14.31 26.98 -26.47
C PHE A 198 14.26 25.47 -26.74
N THR A 199 13.04 24.94 -26.70
CA THR A 199 12.71 23.61 -27.21
C THR A 199 12.05 23.78 -28.57
N ASP A 200 12.65 23.22 -29.62
CA ASP A 200 11.90 22.95 -30.84
C ASP A 200 10.91 21.83 -30.51
N GLU A 201 9.64 22.15 -30.40
CA GLU A 201 8.57 21.17 -30.39
C GLU A 201 8.49 20.52 -31.79
N LYS A 202 9.20 19.43 -32.00
CA LYS A 202 9.02 18.55 -33.15
C LYS A 202 8.48 17.22 -32.73
#